data_b2c8e92fc408c71055fc23319774b7dc
#
_entry.id   b2c8e92fc408c71055fc23319774b7dc
#
_cell.length_a   1.000
_cell.length_b   1.000
_cell.length_c   1.000
_cell.angle_alpha   90.00
_cell.angle_beta   90.00
_cell.angle_gamma   90.00
#
_symmetry.space_group_name_H-M   'P 1'
#
loop_
_entity.id
_entity.type
_entity.pdbx_description
1 polymer ?
#
loop_
_entity_poly.entity_id
_entity_poly.type
_entity_poly.pdbx_seq_one_letter_code
_entity_poly.pdbx_strand_id
1 'polypeptide(L)'
;VVPYVHDRKQFGQSIGEFQLIQAKLADMYTVLQAARAFLYTVGKNLDALGPEHVRRVRKDCASVILWCAEKATWMAGEGVQIFGGNGYINDYPLGRLWRDAKLYEIGAGTSEIRRMLIGRELFAETC
;
A
#
# COMPACT_ATOMS: atom_id res chain seq x y z
N VAL A 1 6.50 -12.99 0.40
CA VAL A 1 7.44 -12.81 -0.73
C VAL A 1 8.86 -13.18 -0.31
N VAL A 2 9.41 -12.59 0.79
CA VAL A 2 10.83 -12.75 1.16
C VAL A 2 11.27 -14.22 1.31
N PRO A 3 10.57 -15.12 2.04
CA PRO A 3 10.98 -16.53 2.08
C PRO A 3 10.99 -17.17 0.69
N TYR A 4 9.98 -16.89 -0.13
CA TYR A 4 9.86 -17.48 -1.45
C TYR A 4 11.05 -17.17 -2.37
N VAL A 5 11.58 -15.95 -2.36
CA VAL A 5 12.71 -15.60 -3.22
C VAL A 5 14.02 -16.27 -2.81
N HIS A 6 14.13 -16.72 -1.56
CA HIS A 6 15.24 -17.57 -1.12
C HIS A 6 15.08 -19.02 -1.57
N ASP A 7 13.87 -19.57 -1.49
CA ASP A 7 13.61 -20.99 -1.75
C ASP A 7 13.51 -21.28 -3.25
N ARG A 8 12.90 -20.35 -4.02
CA ARG A 8 12.70 -20.52 -5.45
C ARG A 8 13.99 -20.33 -6.22
N LYS A 9 14.36 -21.37 -6.99
CA LYS A 9 15.56 -21.34 -7.84
C LYS A 9 15.21 -21.29 -9.33
N GLN A 10 15.91 -20.49 -10.09
CA GLN A 10 15.89 -20.41 -11.54
C GLN A 10 17.30 -20.08 -12.05
N PHE A 11 17.66 -20.58 -13.22
CA PHE A 11 18.97 -20.36 -13.82
C PHE A 11 20.14 -20.72 -12.89
N GLY A 12 19.95 -21.75 -12.04
CA GLY A 12 20.99 -22.29 -11.17
C GLY A 12 21.17 -21.58 -9.82
N GLN A 13 20.37 -20.54 -9.50
CA GLN A 13 20.48 -19.78 -8.25
C GLN A 13 19.13 -19.37 -7.70
N SER A 14 19.08 -18.91 -6.44
CA SER A 14 17.89 -18.30 -5.83
C SER A 14 17.45 -17.08 -6.63
N ILE A 15 16.12 -16.91 -6.83
CA ILE A 15 15.64 -15.75 -7.57
C ILE A 15 15.90 -14.43 -6.84
N GLY A 16 16.07 -14.44 -5.52
CA GLY A 16 16.45 -13.28 -4.71
C GLY A 16 17.88 -12.75 -5.01
N GLU A 17 18.70 -13.51 -5.74
CA GLU A 17 20.04 -13.06 -6.14
C GLU A 17 20.02 -12.23 -7.44
N PHE A 18 18.90 -12.22 -8.18
CA PHE A 18 18.77 -11.40 -9.38
C PHE A 18 18.51 -9.93 -9.02
N GLN A 19 19.26 -9.03 -9.62
CA GLN A 19 19.16 -7.57 -9.36
C GLN A 19 17.76 -7.02 -9.62
N LEU A 20 17.05 -7.51 -10.64
CA LEU A 20 15.66 -7.08 -10.91
C LEU A 20 14.66 -7.51 -9.81
N ILE A 21 14.90 -8.62 -9.15
CA ILE A 21 14.10 -9.05 -7.99
C ILE A 21 14.48 -8.22 -6.76
N GLN A 22 15.78 -7.98 -6.55
CA GLN A 22 16.27 -7.13 -5.46
C GLN A 22 15.70 -5.70 -5.56
N ALA A 23 15.63 -5.14 -6.78
CA ALA A 23 15.02 -3.83 -7.01
C ALA A 23 13.54 -3.82 -6.58
N LYS A 24 12.75 -4.82 -6.98
CA LYS A 24 11.35 -4.95 -6.56
C LYS A 24 11.20 -5.04 -5.03
N LEU A 25 12.03 -5.84 -4.37
CA LEU A 25 12.03 -5.96 -2.92
C LEU A 25 12.40 -4.64 -2.23
N ALA A 26 13.37 -3.91 -2.76
CA ALA A 26 13.78 -2.60 -2.25
C ALA A 26 12.64 -1.58 -2.37
N ASP A 27 11.96 -1.52 -3.51
CA ASP A 27 10.82 -0.63 -3.72
C ASP A 27 9.65 -0.98 -2.79
N MET A 28 9.32 -2.27 -2.67
CA MET A 28 8.27 -2.74 -1.74
C MET A 28 8.60 -2.39 -0.29
N TYR A 29 9.84 -2.59 0.14
CA TYR A 29 10.29 -2.23 1.49
C TYR A 29 10.18 -0.72 1.74
N THR A 30 10.67 0.09 0.80
CA THR A 30 10.64 1.55 0.89
C THR A 30 9.20 2.07 1.00
N VAL A 31 8.31 1.57 0.15
CA VAL A 31 6.87 1.91 0.19
C VAL A 31 6.25 1.50 1.53
N LEU A 32 6.56 0.31 2.04
CA LEU A 32 6.05 -0.14 3.35
C LEU A 32 6.49 0.78 4.50
N GLN A 33 7.76 1.20 4.52
CA GLN A 33 8.26 2.09 5.57
C GLN A 33 7.63 3.49 5.47
N ALA A 34 7.48 4.02 4.26
CA ALA A 34 6.78 5.28 4.03
C ALA A 34 5.30 5.22 4.47
N ALA A 35 4.60 4.11 4.15
CA ALA A 35 3.22 3.89 4.58
C ALA A 35 3.09 3.89 6.12
N ARG A 36 3.99 3.18 6.81
CA ARG A 36 4.02 3.14 8.27
C ARG A 36 4.27 4.51 8.88
N ALA A 37 5.26 5.23 8.38
CA ALA A 37 5.59 6.57 8.87
C ALA A 37 4.41 7.53 8.69
N PHE A 38 3.76 7.52 7.53
CA PHE A 38 2.60 8.37 7.26
C PHE A 38 1.41 8.01 8.16
N LEU A 39 1.07 6.72 8.25
CA LEU A 39 -0.02 6.22 9.11
C LEU A 39 0.16 6.61 10.57
N TYR A 40 1.34 6.33 11.14
CA TYR A 40 1.61 6.63 12.54
C TYR A 40 1.67 8.13 12.82
N THR A 41 2.15 8.94 11.89
CA THR A 41 2.13 10.41 12.03
C THR A 41 0.70 10.93 12.09
N VAL A 42 -0.16 10.51 11.17
CA VAL A 42 -1.57 10.93 11.16
C VAL A 42 -2.30 10.41 12.41
N GLY A 43 -2.06 9.15 12.79
CA GLY A 43 -2.64 8.58 14.01
C GLY A 43 -2.27 9.36 15.27
N LYS A 44 -0.99 9.69 15.46
CA LYS A 44 -0.52 10.51 16.59
C LYS A 44 -1.16 11.91 16.61
N ASN A 45 -1.29 12.54 15.45
CA ASN A 45 -1.93 13.85 15.33
C ASN A 45 -3.41 13.77 15.72
N LEU A 46 -4.10 12.71 15.29
CA LEU A 46 -5.51 12.49 15.64
C LEU A 46 -5.69 12.28 17.15
N ASP A 47 -4.85 11.44 17.76
CA ASP A 47 -4.89 11.18 19.21
C ASP A 47 -4.61 12.44 20.03
N ALA A 48 -3.70 13.29 19.56
CA ALA A 48 -3.34 14.54 20.26
C ALA A 48 -4.42 15.62 20.21
N LEU A 49 -5.28 15.62 19.17
CA LEU A 49 -6.27 16.66 18.96
C LEU A 49 -7.59 16.43 19.71
N GLY A 50 -7.88 15.20 20.07
CA GLY A 50 -9.16 14.82 20.66
C GLY A 50 -10.34 14.79 19.65
N PRO A 51 -11.48 14.20 20.06
CA PRO A 51 -12.59 13.92 19.15
C PRO A 51 -13.28 15.17 18.57
N GLU A 52 -13.26 16.30 19.29
CA GLU A 52 -13.88 17.56 18.86
C GLU A 52 -13.13 18.22 17.67
N HIS A 53 -11.89 17.83 17.42
CA HIS A 53 -11.04 18.39 16.37
C HIS A 53 -10.85 17.46 15.15
N VAL A 54 -11.56 16.33 15.08
CA VAL A 54 -11.44 15.33 13.99
C VAL A 54 -11.56 15.96 12.59
N ARG A 55 -12.35 17.02 12.43
CA ARG A 55 -12.48 17.73 11.15
C ARG A 55 -11.17 18.33 10.65
N ARG A 56 -10.25 18.74 11.56
CA ARG A 56 -8.97 19.37 11.20
C ARG A 56 -8.00 18.38 10.54
N VAL A 57 -8.10 17.10 10.88
CA VAL A 57 -7.23 16.04 10.33
C VAL A 57 -7.91 15.17 9.26
N ARG A 58 -9.13 15.55 8.87
CA ARG A 58 -9.93 14.75 7.93
C ARG A 58 -9.26 14.54 6.58
N LYS A 59 -8.65 15.60 6.01
CA LYS A 59 -7.89 15.50 4.76
C LYS A 59 -6.66 14.61 4.92
N ASP A 60 -5.98 14.66 6.09
CA ASP A 60 -4.80 13.84 6.36
C ASP A 60 -5.19 12.38 6.52
N CYS A 61 -6.28 12.08 7.22
CA CYS A 61 -6.85 10.74 7.30
C CYS A 61 -7.25 10.20 5.91
N ALA A 62 -7.88 11.02 5.09
CA ALA A 62 -8.23 10.64 3.73
C ALA A 62 -6.98 10.40 2.86
N SER A 63 -5.93 11.22 3.05
CA SER A 63 -4.68 11.11 2.30
C SER A 63 -3.91 9.83 2.64
N VAL A 64 -3.81 9.48 3.93
CA VAL A 64 -3.12 8.25 4.33
C VAL A 64 -3.85 7.01 3.84
N ILE A 65 -5.19 7.00 3.89
CA ILE A 65 -5.97 5.85 3.39
C ILE A 65 -5.83 5.74 1.87
N LEU A 66 -5.96 6.86 1.15
CA LEU A 66 -5.79 6.91 -0.32
C LEU A 66 -4.43 6.32 -0.73
N TRP A 67 -3.36 6.85 -0.14
CA TRP A 67 -2.01 6.47 -0.52
C TRP A 67 -1.70 5.03 -0.14
N CYS A 68 -2.04 4.59 1.08
CA CYS A 68 -1.80 3.23 1.55
C CYS A 68 -2.59 2.19 0.75
N ALA A 69 -3.85 2.47 0.39
CA ALA A 69 -4.67 1.56 -0.41
C ALA A 69 -4.06 1.32 -1.80
N GLU A 70 -3.71 2.39 -2.52
CA GLU A 70 -3.10 2.28 -3.85
C GLU A 70 -1.74 1.57 -3.79
N LYS A 71 -0.93 1.86 -2.76
CA LYS A 71 0.37 1.21 -2.57
C LYS A 71 0.26 -0.25 -2.15
N ALA A 72 -0.76 -0.62 -1.38
CA ALA A 72 -1.04 -2.02 -1.05
C ALA A 72 -1.41 -2.84 -2.28
N THR A 73 -2.25 -2.30 -3.16
CA THR A 73 -2.60 -2.96 -4.45
C THR A 73 -1.37 -3.13 -5.34
N TRP A 74 -0.57 -2.07 -5.48
CA TRP A 74 0.68 -2.13 -6.24
C TRP A 74 1.64 -3.19 -5.67
N MET A 75 1.87 -3.18 -4.36
CA MET A 75 2.77 -4.10 -3.68
C MET A 75 2.30 -5.56 -3.81
N ALA A 76 0.99 -5.80 -3.69
CA ALA A 76 0.43 -7.14 -3.88
C ALA A 76 0.59 -7.62 -5.32
N GLY A 77 0.44 -6.74 -6.30
CA GLY A 77 0.72 -7.02 -7.73
C GLY A 77 2.19 -7.38 -7.99
N GLU A 78 3.13 -6.64 -7.38
CA GLU A 78 4.55 -6.99 -7.42
C GLU A 78 4.83 -8.36 -6.79
N GLY A 79 4.12 -8.69 -5.70
CA GLY A 79 4.18 -10.02 -5.10
C GLY A 79 3.73 -11.12 -6.06
N VAL A 80 2.61 -10.94 -6.76
CA VAL A 80 2.15 -11.86 -7.80
C VAL A 80 3.21 -12.01 -8.90
N GLN A 81 3.79 -10.90 -9.36
CA GLN A 81 4.80 -10.90 -10.40
C GLN A 81 6.08 -11.66 -9.98
N ILE A 82 6.54 -11.48 -8.74
CA ILE A 82 7.72 -12.18 -8.20
C ILE A 82 7.48 -13.69 -8.11
N PHE A 83 6.27 -14.11 -7.77
CA PHE A 83 5.90 -15.52 -7.72
C PHE A 83 5.72 -16.14 -9.12
N GLY A 84 5.55 -15.33 -10.16
CA GLY A 84 5.34 -15.82 -11.52
C GLY A 84 4.09 -16.70 -11.62
N GLY A 85 4.18 -17.87 -12.25
CA GLY A 85 3.06 -18.81 -12.36
C GLY A 85 2.44 -19.20 -11.02
N ASN A 86 3.25 -19.32 -9.96
CA ASN A 86 2.78 -19.61 -8.61
C ASN A 86 1.97 -18.44 -8.00
N GLY A 87 2.22 -17.21 -8.43
CA GLY A 87 1.43 -16.06 -8.01
C GLY A 87 0.04 -16.00 -8.66
N TYR A 88 -0.09 -16.61 -9.84
CA TYR A 88 -1.35 -16.67 -10.60
C TYR A 88 -2.32 -17.74 -10.09
N ILE A 89 -1.81 -18.92 -9.69
CA ILE A 89 -2.63 -20.04 -9.25
C ILE A 89 -3.16 -19.82 -7.82
N ASN A 90 -4.29 -20.49 -7.49
CA ASN A 90 -4.96 -20.34 -6.20
C ASN A 90 -4.31 -21.11 -5.05
N ASP A 91 -3.32 -21.95 -5.30
CA ASP A 91 -2.56 -22.68 -4.28
C ASP A 91 -1.72 -21.75 -3.40
N TYR A 92 -1.39 -20.57 -3.91
CA TYR A 92 -0.72 -19.50 -3.19
C TYR A 92 -1.65 -18.32 -2.93
N PRO A 93 -1.50 -17.60 -1.82
CA PRO A 93 -2.46 -16.56 -1.42
C PRO A 93 -2.34 -15.25 -2.19
N LEU A 94 -1.36 -15.09 -3.11
CA LEU A 94 -1.02 -13.80 -3.71
C LEU A 94 -2.16 -13.20 -4.53
N GLY A 95 -2.84 -14.01 -5.36
CA GLY A 95 -3.99 -13.56 -6.15
C GLY A 95 -5.17 -13.10 -5.29
N ARG A 96 -5.40 -13.76 -4.14
CA ARG A 96 -6.40 -13.33 -3.15
C ARG A 96 -5.98 -12.02 -2.50
N LEU A 97 -4.75 -11.93 -2.01
CA LEU A 97 -4.24 -10.72 -1.37
C LEU A 97 -4.30 -9.50 -2.30
N TRP A 98 -4.06 -9.69 -3.59
CA TRP A 98 -4.17 -8.62 -4.59
C TRP A 98 -5.62 -8.13 -4.74
N ARG A 99 -6.60 -9.06 -4.85
CA ARG A 99 -8.03 -8.69 -4.89
C ARG A 99 -8.47 -8.00 -3.59
N ASP A 100 -8.04 -8.52 -2.45
CA ASP A 100 -8.36 -7.95 -1.13
C ASP A 100 -7.76 -6.54 -0.98
N ALA A 101 -6.52 -6.33 -1.43
CA ALA A 101 -5.90 -5.01 -1.45
C ALA A 101 -6.68 -4.02 -2.33
N LYS A 102 -7.15 -4.45 -3.50
CA LYS A 102 -7.96 -3.61 -4.40
C LYS A 102 -9.27 -3.15 -3.76
N LEU A 103 -9.85 -3.92 -2.86
CA LEU A 103 -11.05 -3.53 -2.15
C LEU A 103 -10.86 -2.23 -1.36
N TYR A 104 -9.68 -1.97 -0.80
CA TYR A 104 -9.41 -0.73 -0.05
C TYR A 104 -9.39 0.54 -0.90
N GLU A 105 -9.22 0.42 -2.21
CA GLU A 105 -9.37 1.55 -3.14
C GLU A 105 -10.84 1.83 -3.50
N ILE A 106 -11.72 0.86 -3.30
CA ILE A 106 -13.14 0.91 -3.68
C ILE A 106 -14.03 1.10 -2.46
N GLY A 107 -13.76 0.36 -1.38
CA GLY A 107 -14.59 0.32 -0.18
C GLY A 107 -14.46 1.56 0.70
N ALA A 108 -15.50 1.85 1.48
CA ALA A 108 -15.55 2.94 2.47
C ALA A 108 -15.15 4.33 1.91
N GLY A 109 -15.53 4.59 0.67
CA GLY A 109 -15.14 5.78 -0.11
C GLY A 109 -13.98 5.46 -1.05
N THR A 110 -14.27 5.56 -2.36
CA THR A 110 -13.29 5.22 -3.40
C THR A 110 -12.11 6.17 -3.40
N SER A 111 -11.02 5.77 -4.06
CA SER A 111 -9.84 6.62 -4.26
C SER A 111 -10.20 7.99 -4.86
N GLU A 112 -11.17 8.03 -5.79
CA GLU A 112 -11.66 9.27 -6.41
C GLU A 112 -12.38 10.17 -5.40
N ILE A 113 -13.26 9.59 -4.57
CA ILE A 113 -13.97 10.33 -3.52
C ILE A 113 -12.98 10.90 -2.49
N ARG A 114 -11.93 10.16 -2.14
CA ARG A 114 -10.88 10.65 -1.24
C ARG A 114 -10.11 11.82 -1.85
N ARG A 115 -9.75 11.74 -3.14
CA ARG A 115 -9.11 12.86 -3.88
C ARG A 115 -9.99 14.09 -3.91
N MET A 116 -11.28 13.91 -4.20
CA MET A 116 -12.24 15.02 -4.18
C MET A 116 -12.33 15.69 -2.80
N LEU A 117 -12.40 14.89 -1.73
CA LEU A 117 -12.46 15.38 -0.37
C LEU A 117 -11.20 16.19 -0.01
N ILE A 118 -10.03 15.63 -0.26
CA ILE A 118 -8.74 16.27 0.02
C ILE A 118 -8.63 17.61 -0.73
N GLY A 119 -8.92 17.58 -2.05
CA GLY A 119 -8.85 18.79 -2.88
C GLY A 119 -9.81 19.87 -2.44
N ARG A 120 -11.05 19.51 -2.08
CA ARG A 120 -12.06 20.46 -1.58
C ARG A 120 -11.63 21.10 -0.25
N GLU A 121 -11.08 20.31 0.69
CA GLU A 121 -10.66 20.86 1.98
C GLU A 121 -9.43 21.73 1.85
N LEU A 122 -8.46 21.36 1.02
CA LEU A 122 -7.31 22.21 0.70
C LEU A 122 -7.75 23.56 0.08
N PHE A 123 -8.71 23.53 -0.85
CA PHE A 123 -9.25 24.75 -1.46
C PHE A 123 -9.92 25.65 -0.40
N ALA A 124 -10.73 25.07 0.49
CA ALA A 124 -11.43 25.82 1.53
C ALA A 124 -10.48 26.43 2.59
N GLU A 125 -9.29 25.88 2.80
CA GLU A 125 -8.28 26.41 3.72
C GLU A 125 -7.48 27.56 3.14
N THR A 126 -7.51 27.75 1.83
CA THR A 126 -6.70 28.77 1.12
C THR A 126 -7.52 29.95 0.59
N CYS A 127 -8.83 29.98 0.90
CA CYS A 127 -9.74 31.08 0.52
C CYS A 127 -9.83 32.17 1.59
#